data_feeb1a990827b949cb73ab7255c8a917
#
_entry.id   feeb1a990827b949cb73ab7255c8a917
#
_cell.length_a   1.000
_cell.length_b   1.000
_cell.length_c   1.000
_cell.angle_alpha   90.00
_cell.angle_beta   90.00
_cell.angle_gamma   90.00
#
_symmetry.space_group_name_H-M   'P 1'
#
loop_
_entity.id
_entity.type
_entity.pdbx_description
1 polymer ?
#
loop_
_entity_poly.entity_id
_entity_poly.type
_entity_poly.pdbx_seq_one_letter_code
_entity_poly.pdbx_strand_id
1 'polypeptide(L)'
;EEALPQITVIHKDLLEDGWQNSFEGADRVYHIAADPDVRGSARKSWEVYENNVSATVRVLEAMKEYDVKEIVFTSTSTVYGEASVIPTPETYSPMIPISIYGASKLACEAMISSYAATYGWHAWVYRFANIIGSRSTHGVIYDFVQKLRANPTELEILGDGSQSKSY
;
A
#
# COMPACT_ATOMS: atom_id res chain seq x y z
N GLU A 1 -4.93 7.80 -21.72
CA GLU A 1 -5.02 6.32 -21.81
C GLU A 1 -6.46 5.98 -22.16
N GLU A 2 -6.66 5.28 -23.27
CA GLU A 2 -7.98 4.77 -23.62
C GLU A 2 -8.37 3.71 -22.59
N ALA A 3 -9.41 3.98 -21.82
CA ALA A 3 -9.99 2.99 -20.93
C ALA A 3 -10.53 1.81 -21.75
N LEU A 4 -10.30 0.59 -21.30
CA LEU A 4 -10.94 -0.57 -21.91
C LEU A 4 -12.46 -0.39 -21.88
N PRO A 5 -13.22 -0.83 -22.91
CA PRO A 5 -14.67 -0.61 -23.01
C PRO A 5 -15.50 -1.09 -21.81
N GLN A 6 -14.90 -1.92 -20.94
CA GLN A 6 -15.53 -2.51 -19.74
C GLN A 6 -15.13 -1.78 -18.43
N ILE A 7 -14.34 -0.70 -18.51
CA ILE A 7 -13.87 0.02 -17.33
C ILE A 7 -14.57 1.37 -17.24
N THR A 8 -15.24 1.63 -16.12
CA THR A 8 -15.73 2.96 -15.76
C THR A 8 -14.69 3.65 -14.88
N VAL A 9 -14.23 4.83 -15.28
CA VAL A 9 -13.27 5.63 -14.52
C VAL A 9 -14.02 6.73 -13.78
N ILE A 10 -13.84 6.81 -12.45
CA ILE A 10 -14.41 7.83 -11.58
C ILE A 10 -13.27 8.63 -10.97
N HIS A 11 -13.16 9.92 -11.32
CA HIS A 11 -12.15 10.82 -10.79
C HIS A 11 -12.66 11.49 -9.52
N LYS A 12 -12.38 10.90 -8.35
CA LYS A 12 -12.77 11.37 -7.03
C LYS A 12 -11.68 11.12 -6.01
N ASP A 13 -11.60 12.00 -5.02
CA ASP A 13 -10.80 11.77 -3.82
C ASP A 13 -11.60 10.87 -2.86
N LEU A 14 -10.93 9.86 -2.28
CA LEU A 14 -11.55 8.96 -1.28
C LEU A 14 -11.91 9.70 0.01
N LEU A 15 -11.29 10.84 0.29
CA LEU A 15 -11.62 11.69 1.44
C LEU A 15 -12.84 12.58 1.20
N GLU A 16 -13.32 12.70 -0.04
CA GLU A 16 -14.54 13.41 -0.39
C GLU A 16 -15.74 12.45 -0.47
N ASP A 17 -16.93 13.01 -0.62
CA ASP A 17 -18.16 12.24 -0.84
C ASP A 17 -18.49 12.12 -2.34
N GLY A 18 -19.40 11.19 -2.66
CA GLY A 18 -19.99 11.03 -3.99
C GLY A 18 -19.31 9.99 -4.90
N TRP A 19 -18.45 9.14 -4.37
CA TRP A 19 -17.92 7.95 -5.05
C TRP A 19 -18.50 6.65 -4.49
N GLN A 20 -19.07 6.66 -3.27
CA GLN A 20 -19.49 5.48 -2.52
C GLN A 20 -20.50 4.64 -3.29
N ASN A 21 -21.42 5.29 -4.04
CA ASN A 21 -22.43 4.62 -4.87
C ASN A 21 -21.84 3.80 -6.01
N SER A 22 -20.54 3.97 -6.34
CA SER A 22 -19.85 3.09 -7.30
C SER A 22 -19.68 1.65 -6.79
N PHE A 23 -19.95 1.41 -5.51
CA PHE A 23 -19.87 0.08 -4.91
C PHE A 23 -21.17 -0.72 -5.07
N GLU A 24 -22.24 -0.08 -5.56
CA GLU A 24 -23.51 -0.77 -5.81
C GLU A 24 -23.32 -1.93 -6.80
N GLY A 25 -23.63 -3.15 -6.35
CA GLY A 25 -23.49 -4.37 -7.14
C GLY A 25 -22.04 -4.85 -7.34
N ALA A 26 -21.07 -4.29 -6.64
CA ALA A 26 -19.71 -4.78 -6.68
C ALA A 26 -19.53 -6.05 -5.84
N ASP A 27 -18.85 -7.06 -6.39
CA ASP A 27 -18.55 -8.30 -5.68
C ASP A 27 -17.33 -8.12 -4.75
N ARG A 28 -16.34 -7.33 -5.19
CA ARG A 28 -15.04 -7.22 -4.52
C ARG A 28 -14.41 -5.85 -4.71
N VAL A 29 -13.76 -5.37 -3.68
CA VAL A 29 -12.94 -4.14 -3.69
C VAL A 29 -11.45 -4.49 -3.73
N TYR A 30 -10.71 -3.88 -4.65
CA TYR A 30 -9.25 -3.85 -4.67
C TYR A 30 -8.78 -2.50 -4.15
N HIS A 31 -8.45 -2.43 -2.86
CA HIS A 31 -8.01 -1.19 -2.22
C HIS A 31 -6.49 -1.03 -2.36
N ILE A 32 -6.08 -0.26 -3.36
CA ILE A 32 -4.68 -0.04 -3.74
C ILE A 32 -4.25 1.40 -3.42
N ALA A 33 -5.21 2.32 -3.34
CA ALA A 33 -4.95 3.73 -3.08
C ALA A 33 -4.25 3.94 -1.72
N ALA A 34 -3.18 4.72 -1.73
CA ALA A 34 -2.45 5.16 -0.54
C ALA A 34 -1.47 6.28 -0.90
N ASP A 35 -1.02 7.05 0.08
CA ASP A 35 0.22 7.82 -0.01
C ASP A 35 1.40 6.87 0.25
N PRO A 36 2.24 6.56 -0.76
CA PRO A 36 3.31 5.56 -0.63
C PRO A 36 4.65 6.14 -0.15
N ASP A 37 4.73 7.43 0.14
CA ASP A 37 5.98 8.12 0.45
C ASP A 37 6.50 7.77 1.85
N VAL A 38 7.34 6.73 1.93
CA VAL A 38 7.96 6.29 3.20
C VAL A 38 8.84 7.38 3.81
N ARG A 39 9.69 8.04 2.98
CA ARG A 39 10.69 9.02 3.47
C ARG A 39 10.05 10.34 3.86
N GLY A 40 9.10 10.83 3.07
CA GLY A 40 8.37 12.06 3.34
C GLY A 40 7.33 11.94 4.43
N SER A 41 6.92 10.73 4.80
CA SER A 41 5.84 10.48 5.77
C SER A 41 6.09 11.16 7.13
N ALA A 42 7.35 11.29 7.55
CA ALA A 42 7.71 11.96 8.81
C ALA A 42 7.43 13.48 8.79
N ARG A 43 7.41 14.11 7.61
CA ARG A 43 7.16 15.56 7.45
C ARG A 43 5.69 15.90 7.26
N LYS A 44 4.88 14.92 6.84
CA LYS A 44 3.46 15.07 6.51
C LYS A 44 2.61 13.96 7.15
N SER A 45 2.88 13.67 8.42
CA SER A 45 2.28 12.54 9.13
C SER A 45 0.76 12.57 9.17
N TRP A 46 0.17 13.77 9.29
CA TRP A 46 -1.28 13.94 9.28
C TRP A 46 -1.88 13.62 7.91
N GLU A 47 -1.28 14.13 6.84
CA GLU A 47 -1.69 13.85 5.48
C GLU A 47 -1.60 12.35 5.14
N VAL A 48 -0.52 11.67 5.58
CA VAL A 48 -0.38 10.22 5.44
C VAL A 48 -1.46 9.47 6.22
N TYR A 49 -1.82 9.92 7.41
CA TYR A 49 -2.93 9.35 8.17
C TYR A 49 -4.25 9.50 7.41
N GLU A 50 -4.57 10.68 6.91
CA GLU A 50 -5.81 10.92 6.16
C GLU A 50 -5.88 10.09 4.88
N ASN A 51 -4.84 10.14 4.06
CA ASN A 51 -4.81 9.44 2.77
C ASN A 51 -4.74 7.91 2.90
N ASN A 52 -4.22 7.38 4.00
CA ASN A 52 -4.10 5.94 4.20
C ASN A 52 -5.19 5.42 5.14
N VAL A 53 -5.24 5.90 6.38
CA VAL A 53 -6.12 5.32 7.40
C VAL A 53 -7.56 5.80 7.23
N SER A 54 -7.79 7.11 7.16
CA SER A 54 -9.13 7.67 7.00
C SER A 54 -9.76 7.22 5.67
N ALA A 55 -9.00 7.26 4.56
CA ALA A 55 -9.46 6.77 3.28
C ALA A 55 -9.83 5.28 3.32
N THR A 56 -9.02 4.44 3.99
CA THR A 56 -9.34 3.02 4.17
C THR A 56 -10.65 2.83 4.95
N VAL A 57 -10.84 3.57 6.05
CA VAL A 57 -12.09 3.47 6.83
C VAL A 57 -13.30 3.89 6.00
N ARG A 58 -13.19 4.94 5.18
CA ARG A 58 -14.27 5.37 4.27
C ARG A 58 -14.61 4.29 3.24
N VAL A 59 -13.59 3.60 2.71
CA VAL A 59 -13.80 2.43 1.81
C VAL A 59 -14.54 1.32 2.54
N LEU A 60 -14.15 0.99 3.77
CA LEU A 60 -14.82 -0.06 4.57
C LEU A 60 -16.27 0.31 4.92
N GLU A 61 -16.56 1.57 5.23
CA GLU A 61 -17.92 2.04 5.47
C GLU A 61 -18.78 1.98 4.18
N ALA A 62 -18.22 2.34 3.03
CA ALA A 62 -18.90 2.18 1.76
C ALA A 62 -19.17 0.69 1.43
N MET A 63 -18.21 -0.20 1.68
CA MET A 63 -18.41 -1.66 1.53
C MET A 63 -19.57 -2.15 2.39
N LYS A 64 -19.67 -1.67 3.62
CA LYS A 64 -20.75 -2.01 4.55
C LYS A 64 -22.11 -1.48 4.06
N GLU A 65 -22.16 -0.24 3.59
CA GLU A 65 -23.38 0.39 3.07
C GLU A 65 -23.93 -0.34 1.85
N TYR A 66 -23.06 -0.80 0.95
CA TYR A 66 -23.43 -1.47 -0.32
C TYR A 66 -23.32 -3.00 -0.27
N ASP A 67 -23.20 -3.61 0.92
CA ASP A 67 -23.11 -5.06 1.16
C ASP A 67 -21.98 -5.77 0.39
N VAL A 68 -20.87 -5.09 0.12
CA VAL A 68 -19.67 -5.70 -0.48
C VAL A 68 -18.87 -6.41 0.60
N LYS A 69 -18.59 -7.71 0.40
CA LYS A 69 -18.03 -8.59 1.45
C LYS A 69 -16.59 -9.04 1.20
N GLU A 70 -16.00 -8.64 0.10
CA GLU A 70 -14.64 -9.07 -0.27
C GLU A 70 -13.72 -7.88 -0.49
N ILE A 71 -12.56 -7.89 0.18
CA ILE A 71 -11.54 -6.86 0.02
C ILE A 71 -10.16 -7.47 -0.20
N VAL A 72 -9.47 -6.95 -1.20
CA VAL A 72 -8.05 -7.18 -1.46
C VAL A 72 -7.29 -5.90 -1.14
N PHE A 73 -6.36 -5.98 -0.22
CA PHE A 73 -5.59 -4.82 0.25
C PHE A 73 -4.10 -4.97 -0.02
N THR A 74 -3.51 -3.94 -0.61
CA THR A 74 -2.06 -3.86 -0.79
C THR A 74 -1.42 -3.23 0.44
N SER A 75 -0.87 -4.07 1.31
CA SER A 75 -0.03 -3.67 2.42
C SER A 75 1.45 -3.69 2.01
N THR A 76 2.35 -3.67 2.96
CA THR A 76 3.79 -3.50 2.75
C THR A 76 4.61 -4.28 3.77
N SER A 77 5.78 -4.76 3.38
CA SER A 77 6.75 -5.34 4.31
C SER A 77 7.27 -4.37 5.37
N THR A 78 7.08 -3.06 5.19
CA THR A 78 7.49 -2.06 6.20
C THR A 78 6.70 -2.14 7.50
N VAL A 79 5.57 -2.86 7.53
CA VAL A 79 4.80 -3.13 8.76
C VAL A 79 5.59 -3.96 9.77
N TYR A 80 6.54 -4.78 9.32
CA TYR A 80 7.38 -5.60 10.19
C TYR A 80 8.45 -4.80 10.95
N GLY A 81 8.78 -3.58 10.50
CA GLY A 81 9.91 -2.81 11.01
C GLY A 81 11.25 -3.49 10.72
N GLU A 82 12.13 -3.52 11.71
CA GLU A 82 13.42 -4.22 11.65
C GLU A 82 13.25 -5.65 12.18
N ALA A 83 12.82 -6.54 11.30
CA ALA A 83 12.58 -7.93 11.67
C ALA A 83 13.88 -8.64 12.04
N SER A 84 13.86 -9.37 13.15
CA SER A 84 15.00 -10.19 13.63
C SER A 84 15.08 -11.57 12.98
N VAL A 85 14.06 -11.96 12.21
CA VAL A 85 14.00 -13.26 11.50
C VAL A 85 13.93 -12.99 10.00
N ILE A 86 14.88 -13.57 9.26
CA ILE A 86 14.98 -13.44 7.79
C ILE A 86 15.18 -14.85 7.18
N PRO A 87 14.31 -15.28 6.24
CA PRO A 87 13.11 -14.59 5.73
C PRO A 87 12.05 -14.38 6.81
N THR A 88 11.39 -13.19 6.77
CA THR A 88 10.38 -12.83 7.75
C THR A 88 9.07 -13.56 7.45
N PRO A 89 8.56 -14.42 8.35
CA PRO A 89 7.30 -15.11 8.12
C PRO A 89 6.10 -14.16 8.28
N GLU A 90 4.98 -14.48 7.65
CA GLU A 90 3.74 -13.69 7.75
C GLU A 90 3.20 -13.60 9.20
N THR A 91 3.51 -14.59 10.03
CA THR A 91 3.14 -14.66 11.45
C THR A 91 4.08 -13.91 12.38
N TYR A 92 5.08 -13.21 11.83
CA TYR A 92 6.05 -12.46 12.64
C TYR A 92 5.36 -11.45 13.57
N SER A 93 5.78 -11.44 14.83
CA SER A 93 5.25 -10.57 15.88
C SER A 93 6.35 -10.29 16.92
N PRO A 94 6.38 -9.12 17.57
CA PRO A 94 5.48 -7.99 17.32
C PRO A 94 5.83 -7.23 16.03
N MET A 95 4.83 -6.66 15.35
CA MET A 95 5.05 -5.72 14.24
C MET A 95 5.28 -4.32 14.80
N ILE A 96 6.47 -3.77 14.58
CA ILE A 96 6.89 -2.45 15.10
C ILE A 96 7.41 -1.61 13.93
N PRO A 97 6.51 -0.96 13.17
CA PRO A 97 6.92 -0.12 12.05
C PRO A 97 7.82 1.03 12.51
N ILE A 98 8.87 1.32 11.75
CA ILE A 98 9.81 2.41 12.01
C ILE A 98 9.55 3.65 11.14
N SER A 99 8.44 3.69 10.41
CA SER A 99 8.01 4.83 9.61
C SER A 99 6.52 5.11 9.80
N ILE A 100 6.11 6.38 9.65
CA ILE A 100 4.70 6.78 9.71
C ILE A 100 3.90 6.07 8.61
N TYR A 101 4.46 5.91 7.42
CA TYR A 101 3.87 5.11 6.35
C TYR A 101 3.62 3.66 6.78
N GLY A 102 4.63 2.97 7.31
CA GLY A 102 4.49 1.60 7.81
C GLY A 102 3.44 1.48 8.92
N ALA A 103 3.42 2.45 9.85
CA ALA A 103 2.41 2.52 10.91
C ALA A 103 1.00 2.73 10.35
N SER A 104 0.82 3.61 9.36
CA SER A 104 -0.48 3.83 8.71
C SER A 104 -0.99 2.58 8.00
N LYS A 105 -0.11 1.85 7.29
CA LYS A 105 -0.49 0.60 6.62
C LYS A 105 -0.85 -0.50 7.61
N LEU A 106 -0.12 -0.62 8.74
CA LEU A 106 -0.46 -1.54 9.82
C LEU A 106 -1.82 -1.20 10.46
N ALA A 107 -2.10 0.09 10.67
CA ALA A 107 -3.41 0.53 11.13
C ALA A 107 -4.54 0.13 10.16
N CYS A 108 -4.31 0.26 8.85
CA CYS A 108 -5.25 -0.21 7.83
C CYS A 108 -5.48 -1.73 7.92
N GLU A 109 -4.41 -2.54 8.09
CA GLU A 109 -4.55 -3.99 8.29
C GLU A 109 -5.42 -4.33 9.50
N ALA A 110 -5.19 -3.63 10.63
CA ALA A 110 -5.98 -3.81 11.85
C ALA A 110 -7.46 -3.45 11.64
N MET A 111 -7.75 -2.34 10.96
CA MET A 111 -9.12 -1.94 10.63
C MET A 111 -9.79 -2.97 9.72
N ILE A 112 -9.16 -3.36 8.62
CA ILE A 112 -9.69 -4.35 7.67
C ILE A 112 -9.97 -5.68 8.38
N SER A 113 -9.03 -6.16 9.20
CA SER A 113 -9.19 -7.40 9.95
C SER A 113 -10.37 -7.34 10.93
N SER A 114 -10.55 -6.19 11.61
CA SER A 114 -11.65 -5.96 12.55
C SER A 114 -13.01 -5.92 11.84
N TYR A 115 -13.08 -5.23 10.70
CA TYR A 115 -14.31 -5.22 9.89
C TYR A 115 -14.62 -6.61 9.35
N ALA A 116 -13.63 -7.31 8.81
CA ALA A 116 -13.80 -8.68 8.30
C ALA A 116 -14.34 -9.62 9.40
N ALA A 117 -13.76 -9.58 10.60
CA ALA A 117 -14.23 -10.38 11.74
C ALA A 117 -15.64 -9.97 12.21
N THR A 118 -15.95 -8.67 12.22
CA THR A 118 -17.22 -8.16 12.74
C THR A 118 -18.39 -8.44 11.78
N TYR A 119 -18.15 -8.30 10.48
CA TYR A 119 -19.21 -8.41 9.46
C TYR A 119 -19.17 -9.71 8.65
N GLY A 120 -18.23 -10.61 8.95
CA GLY A 120 -18.10 -11.90 8.25
C GLY A 120 -17.58 -11.75 6.82
N TRP A 121 -16.68 -10.77 6.59
CA TRP A 121 -16.12 -10.52 5.26
C TRP A 121 -14.88 -11.38 5.00
N HIS A 122 -14.50 -11.47 3.74
CA HIS A 122 -13.25 -12.07 3.30
C HIS A 122 -12.24 -10.96 2.97
N ALA A 123 -11.08 -10.99 3.62
CA ALA A 123 -10.01 -10.02 3.40
C ALA A 123 -8.71 -10.72 2.99
N TRP A 124 -8.11 -10.28 1.90
CA TRP A 124 -6.77 -10.67 1.47
C TRP A 124 -5.82 -9.49 1.64
N VAL A 125 -4.81 -9.64 2.48
CA VAL A 125 -3.84 -8.60 2.79
C VAL A 125 -2.48 -9.03 2.24
N TYR A 126 -1.96 -8.30 1.25
CA TYR A 126 -0.67 -8.58 0.63
C TYR A 126 0.40 -7.62 1.15
N ARG A 127 1.32 -8.10 1.96
CA ARG A 127 2.47 -7.34 2.45
C ARG A 127 3.60 -7.37 1.44
N PHE A 128 3.49 -6.54 0.41
CA PHE A 128 4.48 -6.48 -0.64
C PHE A 128 5.86 -6.04 -0.12
N ALA A 129 6.90 -6.74 -0.56
CA ALA A 129 8.27 -6.25 -0.54
C ALA A 129 8.48 -5.24 -1.70
N ASN A 130 9.69 -5.07 -2.19
CA ASN A 130 9.89 -4.25 -3.38
C ASN A 130 9.35 -4.97 -4.61
N ILE A 131 8.53 -4.28 -5.39
CA ILE A 131 7.95 -4.82 -6.62
C ILE A 131 8.66 -4.21 -7.81
N ILE A 132 9.05 -5.08 -8.74
CA ILE A 132 9.68 -4.69 -10.02
C ILE A 132 8.78 -5.12 -11.16
N GLY A 133 8.70 -4.29 -12.18
CA GLY A 133 7.99 -4.60 -13.41
C GLY A 133 8.45 -3.73 -14.58
N SER A 134 8.06 -4.09 -15.78
CA SER A 134 8.45 -3.41 -17.02
C SER A 134 8.05 -1.92 -17.09
N ARG A 135 7.10 -1.49 -16.22
CA ARG A 135 6.65 -0.09 -16.14
C ARG A 135 7.12 0.60 -14.85
N SER A 136 8.11 0.08 -14.15
CA SER A 136 8.67 0.72 -12.96
C SER A 136 9.29 2.07 -13.34
N THR A 137 8.92 3.12 -12.62
CA THR A 137 9.38 4.50 -12.82
C THR A 137 10.23 5.01 -11.66
N HIS A 138 10.43 4.20 -10.63
CA HIS A 138 11.20 4.53 -9.43
C HIS A 138 11.70 3.26 -8.73
N GLY A 139 12.49 3.44 -7.69
CA GLY A 139 13.09 2.37 -6.89
C GLY A 139 14.53 2.06 -7.28
N VAL A 140 15.25 1.36 -6.39
CA VAL A 140 16.70 1.22 -6.48
C VAL A 140 17.18 0.64 -7.81
N ILE A 141 16.46 -0.35 -8.36
CA ILE A 141 16.85 -0.95 -9.64
C ILE A 141 16.65 0.04 -10.80
N TYR A 142 15.52 0.74 -10.82
CA TYR A 142 15.30 1.80 -11.81
C TYR A 142 16.37 2.89 -11.71
N ASP A 143 16.63 3.38 -10.49
CA ASP A 143 17.62 4.44 -10.24
C ASP A 143 19.03 3.99 -10.65
N PHE A 144 19.42 2.74 -10.35
CA PHE A 144 20.73 2.20 -10.75
C PHE A 144 20.85 2.09 -12.27
N VAL A 145 19.81 1.64 -12.95
CA VAL A 145 19.81 1.62 -14.42
C VAL A 145 19.96 3.02 -15.01
N GLN A 146 19.27 4.03 -14.45
CA GLN A 146 19.41 5.41 -14.93
C GLN A 146 20.81 5.97 -14.63
N LYS A 147 21.36 5.73 -13.44
CA LYS A 147 22.72 6.15 -13.07
C LYS A 147 23.78 5.52 -14.00
N LEU A 148 23.71 4.22 -14.25
CA LEU A 148 24.64 3.52 -15.15
C LEU A 148 24.47 3.91 -16.62
N ARG A 149 23.28 4.31 -17.05
CA ARG A 149 23.08 4.91 -18.38
C ARG A 149 23.74 6.28 -18.50
N ALA A 150 23.73 7.05 -17.44
CA ALA A 150 24.38 8.38 -17.40
C ALA A 150 25.90 8.28 -17.25
N ASN A 151 26.38 7.36 -16.43
CA ASN A 151 27.81 7.08 -16.22
C ASN A 151 28.04 5.56 -16.11
N PRO A 152 28.49 4.88 -17.17
CA PRO A 152 28.65 3.43 -17.17
C PRO A 152 29.82 2.90 -16.35
N THR A 153 30.71 3.77 -15.88
CA THR A 153 31.92 3.39 -15.14
C THR A 153 31.81 3.56 -13.63
N GLU A 154 30.83 4.31 -13.14
CA GLU A 154 30.65 4.59 -11.72
C GLU A 154 29.19 4.47 -11.33
N LEU A 155 28.90 3.75 -10.26
CA LEU A 155 27.58 3.66 -9.66
C LEU A 155 27.61 4.27 -8.25
N GLU A 156 27.04 5.46 -8.09
CA GLU A 156 26.81 6.05 -6.79
C GLU A 156 25.71 5.28 -6.04
N ILE A 157 26.05 4.73 -4.88
CA ILE A 157 25.09 4.09 -3.97
C ILE A 157 24.90 4.94 -2.71
N LEU A 158 23.71 4.94 -2.16
CA LEU A 158 23.41 5.57 -0.89
C LEU A 158 23.65 4.57 0.25
N GLY A 159 24.44 4.97 1.24
CA GLY A 159 24.85 4.12 2.35
C GLY A 159 26.18 3.38 2.07
N ASP A 160 26.44 2.33 2.82
CA ASP A 160 27.68 1.55 2.78
C ASP A 160 27.61 0.31 1.86
N GLY A 161 26.49 0.10 1.20
CA GLY A 161 26.26 -1.05 0.32
C GLY A 161 25.91 -2.36 1.04
N SER A 162 25.79 -2.35 2.36
CA SER A 162 25.43 -3.55 3.15
C SER A 162 23.91 -3.84 3.16
N GLN A 163 23.09 -2.89 2.69
CA GLN A 163 21.63 -3.01 2.71
C GLN A 163 21.15 -4.17 1.82
N SER A 164 20.33 -5.03 2.39
CA SER A 164 19.68 -6.14 1.70
C SER A 164 18.16 -5.96 1.70
N LYS A 165 17.53 -6.19 0.57
CA LYS A 165 16.07 -6.14 0.39
C LYS A 165 15.60 -7.28 -0.51
N SER A 166 14.41 -7.82 -0.21
CA SER A 166 13.72 -8.75 -1.10
C SER A 166 13.00 -8.02 -2.24
N TYR A 167 12.89 -8.72 -3.38
CA TYR A 167 12.18 -8.30 -4.58
C TYR A 167 11.24 -9.40 -5.04
#